data_b9f35c667aa373e882926a4de0ebaf33
#
_entry.id   b9f35c667aa373e882926a4de0ebaf33
#
_cell.length_a   1.000
_cell.length_b   1.000
_cell.length_c   1.000
_cell.angle_alpha   90.00
_cell.angle_beta   90.00
_cell.angle_gamma   90.00
#
_symmetry.space_group_name_H-M   'P 1'
#
loop_
_entity.id
_entity.type
_entity.pdbx_description
1 polymer ?
#
loop_
_entity_poly.entity_id
_entity_poly.type
_entity_poly.pdbx_seq_one_letter_code
_entity_poly.pdbx_strand_id
1 'polypeptide(L)'
;MNKQVIEVLNKQVADWSVLFTKLHNFHWYVKGPQFFTLHEKFEELYTESATHIDEIAERILAIGGKPVATMKDYLEISTIQEAAYGETAEGMVEAIMKDYEMMLVELKKGMEIAQNSDDEMTSDLLLGIYTELEKHAWMLRAFLNQ
;
A
#
# COMPACT_ATOMS: atom_id res chain seq x y z
N MET A 1 18.43 -11.89 12.32
CA MET A 1 17.63 -11.07 13.21
C MET A 1 16.82 -10.08 12.44
N ASN A 2 17.46 -9.07 11.93
CA ASN A 2 16.76 -8.06 11.15
C ASN A 2 16.36 -8.54 9.76
N LYS A 3 16.89 -9.67 9.30
CA LYS A 3 16.68 -10.12 7.92
C LYS A 3 15.20 -10.28 7.60
N GLN A 4 14.44 -10.95 8.45
CA GLN A 4 13.00 -11.15 8.22
C GLN A 4 12.24 -9.85 8.29
N VAL A 5 12.61 -8.96 9.20
CA VAL A 5 12.00 -7.64 9.32
C VAL A 5 12.25 -6.82 8.07
N ILE A 6 13.50 -6.83 7.58
CA ILE A 6 13.87 -6.11 6.36
C ILE A 6 13.12 -6.65 5.14
N GLU A 7 12.96 -7.97 5.04
CA GLU A 7 12.18 -8.58 3.96
C GLU A 7 10.72 -8.12 3.98
N VAL A 8 10.10 -8.10 5.15
CA VAL A 8 8.73 -7.60 5.32
C VAL A 8 8.62 -6.14 4.89
N LEU A 9 9.56 -5.32 5.34
CA LEU A 9 9.55 -3.89 5.01
C LEU A 9 9.78 -3.66 3.51
N ASN A 10 10.68 -4.41 2.89
CA ASN A 10 10.93 -4.30 1.45
C ASN A 10 9.72 -4.74 0.63
N LYS A 11 8.99 -5.76 1.09
CA LYS A 11 7.72 -6.15 0.46
C LYS A 11 6.73 -4.99 0.49
N GLN A 12 6.65 -4.29 1.63
CA GLN A 12 5.79 -3.11 1.77
C GLN A 12 6.24 -1.98 0.83
N VAL A 13 7.54 -1.69 0.74
CA VAL A 13 8.04 -0.67 -0.19
C VAL A 13 7.61 -1.00 -1.62
N ALA A 14 7.77 -2.25 -2.03
CA ALA A 14 7.41 -2.68 -3.38
C ALA A 14 5.89 -2.57 -3.61
N ASP A 15 5.08 -3.07 -2.67
CA ASP A 15 3.63 -3.03 -2.81
C ASP A 15 3.10 -1.60 -2.87
N TRP A 16 3.56 -0.72 -1.97
CA TRP A 16 3.14 0.67 -1.99
C TRP A 16 3.59 1.38 -3.26
N SER A 17 4.76 1.03 -3.81
CA SER A 17 5.28 1.66 -5.03
C SER A 17 4.46 1.27 -6.26
N VAL A 18 4.07 0.00 -6.38
CA VAL A 18 3.20 -0.45 -7.48
C VAL A 18 1.81 0.18 -7.32
N LEU A 19 1.30 0.21 -6.10
CA LEU A 19 0.00 0.81 -5.80
C LEU A 19 -0.02 2.31 -6.10
N PHE A 20 1.07 3.01 -5.80
CA PHE A 20 1.23 4.43 -6.10
C PHE A 20 1.00 4.71 -7.59
N THR A 21 1.63 3.92 -8.45
CA THR A 21 1.46 4.05 -9.91
C THR A 21 0.03 3.66 -10.33
N LYS A 22 -0.50 2.59 -9.77
CA LYS A 22 -1.86 2.12 -10.05
C LYS A 22 -2.90 3.18 -9.69
N LEU A 23 -2.74 3.84 -8.55
CA LEU A 23 -3.63 4.92 -8.11
C LEU A 23 -3.54 6.13 -9.02
N HIS A 24 -2.35 6.45 -9.57
CA HIS A 24 -2.22 7.49 -10.58
C HIS A 24 -2.99 7.13 -11.85
N ASN A 25 -2.88 5.88 -12.29
CA ASN A 25 -3.62 5.40 -13.46
C ASN A 25 -5.12 5.63 -13.24
N PHE A 26 -5.63 5.22 -12.11
CA PHE A 26 -7.05 5.36 -11.79
C PHE A 26 -7.47 6.82 -11.62
N HIS A 27 -6.63 7.64 -11.03
CA HIS A 27 -6.87 9.07 -10.89
C HIS A 27 -7.02 9.75 -12.26
N TRP A 28 -6.22 9.35 -13.23
CA TRP A 28 -6.26 9.92 -14.58
C TRP A 28 -7.37 9.33 -15.45
N TYR A 29 -7.65 8.04 -15.32
CA TYR A 29 -8.56 7.36 -16.25
C TYR A 29 -9.99 7.19 -15.76
N VAL A 30 -10.29 7.51 -14.52
CA VAL A 30 -11.67 7.39 -14.01
C VAL A 30 -12.61 8.28 -14.80
N LYS A 31 -13.83 7.78 -15.05
CA LYS A 31 -14.87 8.49 -15.82
C LYS A 31 -16.23 8.24 -15.19
N GLY A 32 -17.17 9.08 -15.54
CA GLY A 32 -18.56 8.88 -15.19
C GLY A 32 -19.05 9.80 -14.07
N PRO A 33 -20.25 9.50 -13.53
CA PRO A 33 -20.89 10.40 -12.55
C PRO A 33 -20.08 10.65 -11.29
N GLN A 34 -19.18 9.73 -10.93
CA GLN A 34 -18.35 9.83 -9.72
C GLN A 34 -16.95 10.37 -10.00
N PHE A 35 -16.75 10.94 -11.19
CA PHE A 35 -15.41 11.39 -11.59
C PHE A 35 -14.77 12.32 -10.56
N PHE A 36 -15.44 13.38 -10.19
CA PHE A 36 -14.85 14.37 -9.29
C PHE A 36 -14.50 13.78 -7.93
N THR A 37 -15.38 12.96 -7.38
CA THR A 37 -15.18 12.32 -6.10
C THR A 37 -14.00 11.34 -6.14
N LEU A 38 -13.96 10.49 -7.16
CA LEU A 38 -12.93 9.46 -7.27
C LEU A 38 -11.59 10.00 -7.71
N HIS A 39 -11.58 10.97 -8.63
CA HIS A 39 -10.36 11.64 -9.06
C HIS A 39 -9.62 12.21 -7.84
N GLU A 40 -10.35 12.93 -6.99
CA GLU A 40 -9.81 13.51 -5.76
C GLU A 40 -9.42 12.42 -4.75
N LYS A 41 -10.25 11.39 -4.60
CA LYS A 41 -9.97 10.31 -3.65
C LYS A 41 -8.73 9.53 -4.04
N PHE A 42 -8.56 9.19 -5.30
CA PHE A 42 -7.36 8.50 -5.76
C PHE A 42 -6.10 9.35 -5.56
N GLU A 43 -6.21 10.66 -5.72
CA GLU A 43 -5.10 11.56 -5.42
C GLU A 43 -4.72 11.53 -3.94
N GLU A 44 -5.70 11.58 -3.07
CA GLU A 44 -5.47 11.47 -1.62
C GLU A 44 -4.75 10.16 -1.29
N LEU A 45 -5.20 9.06 -1.91
CA LEU A 45 -4.61 7.76 -1.65
C LEU A 45 -3.19 7.61 -2.18
N TYR A 46 -2.87 8.15 -3.38
CA TYR A 46 -1.50 8.05 -3.85
C TYR A 46 -0.56 8.99 -3.09
N THR A 47 -1.03 10.11 -2.65
CA THR A 47 -0.23 11.02 -1.82
C THR A 47 0.15 10.34 -0.51
N GLU A 48 -0.79 9.65 0.11
CA GLU A 48 -0.56 8.89 1.33
C GLU A 48 0.40 7.72 1.09
N SER A 49 0.25 7.03 -0.07
CA SER A 49 1.17 5.96 -0.47
C SER A 49 2.61 6.45 -0.55
N ALA A 50 2.84 7.64 -1.10
CA ALA A 50 4.17 8.23 -1.17
C ALA A 50 4.78 8.42 0.21
N THR A 51 3.99 8.85 1.17
CA THR A 51 4.43 9.01 2.56
C THR A 51 4.83 7.66 3.16
N HIS A 52 4.03 6.63 2.94
CA HIS A 52 4.35 5.29 3.45
C HIS A 52 5.62 4.72 2.84
N ILE A 53 5.82 4.90 1.53
CA ILE A 53 7.04 4.46 0.85
C ILE A 53 8.27 5.05 1.54
N ASP A 54 8.24 6.35 1.75
CA ASP A 54 9.39 7.07 2.34
C ASP A 54 9.65 6.63 3.77
N GLU A 55 8.61 6.59 4.60
CA GLU A 55 8.75 6.19 6.00
C GLU A 55 9.28 4.77 6.15
N ILE A 56 8.78 3.84 5.34
CA ILE A 56 9.19 2.44 5.42
C ILE A 56 10.63 2.27 4.91
N ALA A 57 10.98 2.92 3.81
CA ALA A 57 12.34 2.88 3.27
C ALA A 57 13.34 3.45 4.27
N GLU A 58 13.01 4.55 4.92
CA GLU A 58 13.88 5.16 5.94
C GLU A 58 13.98 4.28 7.18
N ARG A 59 12.91 3.58 7.54
CA ARG A 59 12.97 2.60 8.64
C ARG A 59 13.95 1.47 8.31
N ILE A 60 13.94 0.97 7.07
CA ILE A 60 14.90 -0.04 6.62
C ILE A 60 16.33 0.45 6.82
N LEU A 61 16.61 1.68 6.39
CA LEU A 61 17.94 2.28 6.57
C LEU A 61 18.31 2.41 8.04
N ALA A 62 17.37 2.84 8.87
CA ALA A 62 17.60 3.05 10.29
C ALA A 62 17.98 1.75 11.02
N ILE A 63 17.47 0.61 10.56
CA ILE A 63 17.79 -0.68 11.16
C ILE A 63 18.92 -1.42 10.42
N GLY A 64 19.60 -0.73 9.52
CA GLY A 64 20.80 -1.23 8.86
C GLY A 64 20.58 -2.04 7.58
N GLY A 65 19.38 -1.99 7.03
CA GLY A 65 19.04 -2.67 5.78
C GLY A 65 19.19 -1.78 4.56
N LYS A 66 18.83 -2.32 3.41
CA LYS A 66 18.87 -1.62 2.13
C LYS A 66 17.48 -1.66 1.50
N PRO A 67 16.80 -0.51 1.33
CA PRO A 67 15.50 -0.51 0.68
C PRO A 67 15.62 -0.76 -0.81
N VAL A 68 14.69 -1.54 -1.34
CA VAL A 68 14.56 -1.70 -2.80
C VAL A 68 14.16 -0.36 -3.40
N ALA A 69 14.75 -0.02 -4.54
CA ALA A 69 14.60 1.33 -5.10
C ALA A 69 14.65 1.37 -6.63
N THR A 70 14.23 0.30 -7.31
CA THR A 70 14.11 0.30 -8.77
C THR A 70 12.75 -0.24 -9.16
N MET A 71 12.24 0.20 -10.30
CA MET A 71 10.96 -0.29 -10.82
C MET A 71 10.99 -1.80 -11.03
N LYS A 72 12.10 -2.32 -11.52
CA LYS A 72 12.26 -3.76 -11.72
C LYS A 72 12.09 -4.52 -10.41
N ASP A 73 12.77 -4.08 -9.36
CA ASP A 73 12.67 -4.72 -8.05
C ASP A 73 11.26 -4.64 -7.48
N TYR A 74 10.59 -3.51 -7.63
CA TYR A 74 9.21 -3.35 -7.19
C TYR A 74 8.30 -4.38 -7.84
N LEU A 75 8.41 -4.54 -9.16
CA LEU A 75 7.57 -5.47 -9.90
C LEU A 75 7.88 -6.93 -9.58
N GLU A 76 9.13 -7.25 -9.29
CA GLU A 76 9.53 -8.61 -8.91
C GLU A 76 9.03 -8.99 -7.52
N ILE A 77 9.05 -8.06 -6.59
CA ILE A 77 8.75 -8.33 -5.16
C ILE A 77 7.25 -8.16 -4.86
N SER A 78 6.61 -7.18 -5.50
CA SER A 78 5.21 -6.85 -5.22
C SER A 78 4.25 -7.95 -5.65
N THR A 79 3.18 -8.12 -4.87
CA THR A 79 2.04 -8.95 -5.27
C THR A 79 0.84 -8.11 -5.69
N ILE A 80 0.98 -6.79 -5.72
CA ILE A 80 -0.05 -5.90 -6.28
C ILE A 80 0.03 -5.98 -7.80
N GLN A 81 -1.12 -6.18 -8.44
CA GLN A 81 -1.20 -6.19 -9.90
C GLN A 81 -1.36 -4.77 -10.42
N GLU A 82 -0.69 -4.46 -11.51
CA GLU A 82 -0.81 -3.16 -12.15
C GLU A 82 -2.23 -2.95 -12.69
N ALA A 83 -2.58 -1.68 -12.97
CA ALA A 83 -3.83 -1.35 -13.61
C ALA A 83 -3.91 -2.00 -15.01
N ALA A 84 -5.11 -2.41 -15.40
CA ALA A 84 -5.32 -3.12 -16.67
C ALA A 84 -5.71 -2.20 -17.83
N TYR A 85 -5.93 -0.91 -17.59
CA TYR A 85 -6.49 0.04 -18.55
C TYR A 85 -7.87 -0.42 -19.04
N GLY A 86 -8.90 0.21 -18.59
CA GLY A 86 -10.27 -0.12 -19.01
C GLY A 86 -11.19 -0.50 -17.87
N GLU A 87 -10.70 -0.45 -16.65
CA GLU A 87 -11.55 -0.67 -15.48
C GLU A 87 -12.64 0.41 -15.43
N THR A 88 -13.84 0.02 -15.01
CA THR A 88 -14.92 0.97 -14.70
C THR A 88 -14.59 1.69 -13.39
N ALA A 89 -15.27 2.80 -13.11
CA ALA A 89 -15.10 3.52 -11.85
C ALA A 89 -15.30 2.60 -10.65
N GLU A 90 -16.35 1.80 -10.65
CA GLU A 90 -16.61 0.83 -9.57
C GLU A 90 -15.55 -0.25 -9.52
N GLY A 91 -15.12 -0.72 -10.69
CA GLY A 91 -14.04 -1.71 -10.79
C GLY A 91 -12.72 -1.20 -10.22
N MET A 92 -12.42 0.08 -10.41
CA MET A 92 -11.24 0.72 -9.83
C MET A 92 -11.30 0.72 -8.30
N VAL A 93 -12.44 1.13 -7.75
CA VAL A 93 -12.64 1.15 -6.28
C VAL A 93 -12.52 -0.27 -5.72
N GLU A 94 -13.14 -1.24 -6.37
CA GLU A 94 -13.06 -2.64 -5.94
C GLU A 94 -11.62 -3.16 -5.98
N ALA A 95 -10.87 -2.84 -7.03
CA ALA A 95 -9.48 -3.26 -7.16
C ALA A 95 -8.61 -2.72 -6.02
N ILE A 96 -8.74 -1.43 -5.71
CA ILE A 96 -7.98 -0.82 -4.61
C ILE A 96 -8.41 -1.39 -3.26
N MET A 97 -9.70 -1.61 -3.05
CA MET A 97 -10.21 -2.22 -1.83
C MET A 97 -9.58 -3.59 -1.60
N LYS A 98 -9.55 -4.42 -2.63
CA LYS A 98 -8.94 -5.76 -2.55
C LYS A 98 -7.43 -5.68 -2.31
N ASP A 99 -6.76 -4.74 -2.96
CA ASP A 99 -5.33 -4.52 -2.73
C ASP A 99 -5.08 -4.14 -1.27
N TYR A 100 -5.88 -3.25 -0.71
CA TYR A 100 -5.77 -2.84 0.68
C TYR A 100 -6.03 -4.01 1.63
N GLU A 101 -7.03 -4.84 1.35
CA GLU A 101 -7.32 -6.01 2.17
C GLU A 101 -6.15 -7.00 2.19
N MET A 102 -5.51 -7.20 1.04
CA MET A 102 -4.31 -8.04 0.95
C MET A 102 -3.17 -7.42 1.75
N MET A 103 -2.97 -6.11 1.63
CA MET A 103 -1.90 -5.42 2.36
C MET A 103 -2.13 -5.43 3.87
N LEU A 104 -3.39 -5.39 4.32
CA LEU A 104 -3.70 -5.54 5.74
C LEU A 104 -3.22 -6.88 6.28
N VAL A 105 -3.40 -7.95 5.52
CA VAL A 105 -2.90 -9.28 5.92
C VAL A 105 -1.37 -9.26 6.03
N GLU A 106 -0.69 -8.68 5.04
CA GLU A 106 0.77 -8.60 5.04
C GLU A 106 1.31 -7.72 6.18
N LEU A 107 0.65 -6.60 6.45
CA LEU A 107 1.03 -5.71 7.56
C LEU A 107 0.92 -6.44 8.90
N LYS A 108 -0.14 -7.21 9.09
CA LYS A 108 -0.34 -7.95 10.34
C LYS A 108 0.75 -9.00 10.56
N LYS A 109 1.10 -9.72 9.49
CA LYS A 109 2.23 -10.66 9.54
C LYS A 109 3.53 -9.93 9.84
N GLY A 110 3.73 -8.78 9.25
CA GLY A 110 4.93 -7.97 9.47
C GLY A 110 5.06 -7.51 10.91
N MET A 111 3.95 -7.09 11.52
CA MET A 111 3.95 -6.71 12.93
C MET A 111 4.35 -7.88 13.82
N GLU A 112 3.81 -9.06 13.55
CA GLU A 112 4.15 -10.26 14.31
C GLU A 112 5.63 -10.61 14.19
N ILE A 113 6.18 -10.54 12.98
CA ILE A 113 7.61 -10.80 12.74
C ILE A 113 8.46 -9.77 13.48
N ALA A 114 8.10 -8.49 13.44
CA ALA A 114 8.81 -7.44 14.15
C ALA A 114 8.79 -7.66 15.67
N GLN A 115 7.64 -8.01 16.21
CA GLN A 115 7.50 -8.30 17.64
C GLN A 115 8.35 -9.48 18.06
N ASN A 116 8.39 -10.52 17.25
CA ASN A 116 9.20 -11.71 17.54
C ASN A 116 10.70 -11.44 17.41
N SER A 117 11.08 -10.34 16.80
CA SER A 117 12.45 -9.89 16.65
C SER A 117 12.82 -8.78 17.65
N ASP A 118 11.95 -8.53 18.63
CA ASP A 118 12.12 -7.46 19.62
C ASP A 118 12.21 -6.06 18.97
N ASP A 119 11.57 -5.89 17.83
CA ASP A 119 11.54 -4.61 17.11
C ASP A 119 10.16 -3.97 17.22
N GLU A 120 9.85 -3.48 18.40
CA GLU A 120 8.58 -2.81 18.69
C GLU A 120 8.40 -1.55 17.85
N MET A 121 9.48 -0.86 17.53
CA MET A 121 9.42 0.38 16.77
C MET A 121 8.94 0.13 15.34
N THR A 122 9.40 -0.94 14.71
CA THR A 122 8.91 -1.35 13.39
C THR A 122 7.44 -1.80 13.48
N SER A 123 7.11 -2.58 14.51
CA SER A 123 5.74 -3.00 14.74
C SER A 123 4.79 -1.80 14.89
N ASP A 124 5.22 -0.78 15.64
CA ASP A 124 4.43 0.44 15.84
C ASP A 124 4.24 1.22 14.54
N LEU A 125 5.28 1.33 13.72
CA LEU A 125 5.17 1.97 12.41
C LEU A 125 4.12 1.25 11.55
N LEU A 126 4.20 -0.07 11.47
CA LEU A 126 3.25 -0.87 10.70
C LEU A 126 1.83 -0.79 11.27
N LEU A 127 1.70 -0.69 12.57
CA LEU A 127 0.40 -0.53 13.23
C LEU A 127 -0.30 0.77 12.79
N GLY A 128 0.44 1.85 12.70
CA GLY A 128 -0.10 3.13 12.22
C GLY A 128 -0.62 3.05 10.80
N ILE A 129 0.15 2.40 9.92
CA ILE A 129 -0.26 2.19 8.53
C ILE A 129 -1.49 1.28 8.48
N TYR A 130 -1.50 0.22 9.25
CA TYR A 130 -2.61 -0.73 9.33
C TYR A 130 -3.92 -0.01 9.68
N THR A 131 -3.88 0.82 10.70
CA THR A 131 -5.06 1.52 11.20
C THR A 131 -5.65 2.46 10.13
N GLU A 132 -4.80 3.19 9.43
CA GLU A 132 -5.24 4.05 8.33
C GLU A 132 -5.83 3.23 7.18
N LEU A 133 -5.17 2.14 6.84
CA LEU A 133 -5.60 1.27 5.74
C LEU A 133 -6.95 0.62 6.02
N GLU A 134 -7.17 0.19 7.26
CA GLU A 134 -8.46 -0.35 7.71
C GLU A 134 -9.58 0.66 7.48
N LYS A 135 -9.34 1.90 7.82
CA LYS A 135 -10.29 2.97 7.64
C LYS A 135 -10.59 3.19 6.15
N HIS A 136 -9.57 3.24 5.33
CA HIS A 136 -9.75 3.41 3.88
C HIS A 136 -10.50 2.22 3.27
N ALA A 137 -10.17 1.01 3.67
CA ALA A 137 -10.86 -0.19 3.19
C ALA A 137 -12.35 -0.14 3.53
N TRP A 138 -12.69 0.29 4.76
CA TRP A 138 -14.07 0.48 5.17
C TRP A 138 -14.77 1.51 4.27
N MET A 139 -14.15 2.64 4.03
CA MET A 139 -14.74 3.70 3.20
C MET A 139 -14.98 3.23 1.76
N LEU A 140 -14.03 2.48 1.20
CA LEU A 140 -14.18 1.94 -0.16
C LEU A 140 -15.32 0.91 -0.23
N ARG A 141 -15.45 0.05 0.78
CA ARG A 141 -16.58 -0.88 0.85
C ARG A 141 -17.90 -0.14 0.93
N ALA A 142 -17.95 0.92 1.74
CA ALA A 142 -19.16 1.73 1.88
C ALA A 142 -19.54 2.40 0.56
N PHE A 143 -18.55 2.88 -0.20
CA PHE A 143 -18.80 3.44 -1.53
C PHE A 143 -19.45 2.39 -2.45
N LEU A 144 -19.08 1.15 -2.32
CA LEU A 144 -19.62 0.03 -3.12
C LEU A 144 -20.92 -0.55 -2.55
N ASN A 145 -21.47 0.02 -1.47
CA ASN A 145 -22.65 -0.51 -0.78
C ASN A 145 -22.42 -1.89 -0.15
N GLN A 146 -21.22 -2.11 0.37
CA GLN A 146 -20.86 -3.37 1.02
C GLN A 146 -20.63 -3.20 2.52
#